data_8cd842a033a85e2d629b7b3ea821f229
#
_entry.id   8cd842a033a85e2d629b7b3ea821f229
#
_cell.length_a   1.000
_cell.length_b   1.000
_cell.length_c   1.000
_cell.angle_alpha   90.00
_cell.angle_beta   90.00
_cell.angle_gamma   90.00
#
_symmetry.space_group_name_H-M   'P 1'
#
loop_
_entity.id
_entity.type
_entity.pdbx_description
1 polymer ?
#
loop_
_entity_poly.entity_id
_entity_poly.type
_entity_poly.pdbx_seq_one_letter_code
_entity_poly.pdbx_strand_id
1 'polypeptide(L)'
;MLSNKKPAIEKFLKPALKYLLKVDPNVLTLIGSIPPIIFFVFVVIGNLTGALIAFPFLIVDLFDGMIARLAGRVTAFGGFLDSTIDRVSDFLLISAFGFGNIVRFEIVLLFVFATFLVSYSRARGELASENKVSFDVGILERTERLIGIFAGLVIYVMVPNLRFWGFNILEFIFLFLFFLSVYTFFQRVLWAYKKL
;
A
#
# COMPACT_ATOMS: atom_id res chain seq x y z
N MET A 1 -5.57 0.83 -13.12
CA MET A 1 -4.95 0.48 -14.42
C MET A 1 -4.11 -0.80 -14.38
N LEU A 2 -3.37 -1.07 -13.32
CA LEU A 2 -2.63 -2.35 -13.13
C LEU A 2 -3.53 -3.55 -12.84
N SER A 3 -4.73 -3.35 -12.28
CA SER A 3 -5.68 -4.44 -11.97
C SER A 3 -6.08 -5.27 -13.20
N ASN A 4 -6.20 -4.65 -14.39
CA ASN A 4 -6.53 -5.35 -15.62
C ASN A 4 -5.38 -6.22 -16.21
N LYS A 5 -4.14 -6.06 -15.71
CA LYS A 5 -2.98 -6.83 -16.16
C LYS A 5 -2.65 -8.02 -15.25
N LYS A 6 -3.36 -8.18 -14.13
CA LYS A 6 -3.14 -9.27 -13.17
C LYS A 6 -3.10 -10.67 -13.82
N PRO A 7 -4.02 -11.05 -14.74
CA PRO A 7 -4.00 -12.40 -15.33
C PRO A 7 -2.75 -12.70 -16.18
N ALA A 8 -2.20 -11.70 -16.86
CA ALA A 8 -1.01 -11.87 -17.68
C ALA A 8 0.24 -12.05 -16.81
N ILE A 9 0.33 -11.28 -15.72
CA ILE A 9 1.42 -11.37 -14.73
C ILE A 9 1.37 -12.72 -14.01
N GLU A 10 0.17 -13.18 -13.62
CA GLU A 10 -0.04 -14.49 -13.01
C GLU A 10 0.46 -15.64 -13.90
N LYS A 11 0.14 -15.59 -15.19
CA LYS A 11 0.58 -16.61 -16.16
C LYS A 11 2.11 -16.66 -16.32
N PHE A 12 2.76 -15.49 -16.30
CA PHE A 12 4.20 -15.38 -16.43
C PHE A 12 4.95 -15.84 -15.17
N LEU A 13 4.42 -15.52 -13.99
CA LEU A 13 5.05 -15.87 -12.72
C LEU A 13 4.74 -17.28 -12.21
N LYS A 14 3.72 -17.95 -12.76
CA LYS A 14 3.33 -19.29 -12.35
C LYS A 14 4.48 -20.31 -12.24
N PRO A 15 5.43 -20.40 -13.19
CA PRO A 15 6.55 -21.34 -13.07
C PRO A 15 7.51 -20.98 -11.92
N ALA A 16 7.75 -19.69 -11.68
CA ALA A 16 8.62 -19.22 -10.59
C ALA A 16 7.97 -19.45 -9.21
N LEU A 17 6.63 -19.34 -9.13
CA LEU A 17 5.87 -19.49 -7.89
C LEU A 17 5.57 -20.95 -7.53
N LYS A 18 5.97 -21.93 -8.37
CA LYS A 18 5.64 -23.35 -8.19
C LYS A 18 5.96 -23.90 -6.80
N TYR A 19 7.05 -23.48 -6.19
CA TYR A 19 7.42 -23.89 -4.84
C TYR A 19 6.57 -23.25 -3.75
N LEU A 20 6.18 -21.99 -3.97
CA LEU A 20 5.33 -21.23 -3.04
C LEU A 20 3.87 -21.70 -3.06
N LEU A 21 3.41 -22.37 -4.14
CA LEU A 21 2.06 -22.94 -4.21
C LEU A 21 1.81 -24.04 -3.15
N LYS A 22 2.87 -24.58 -2.54
CA LYS A 22 2.77 -25.59 -1.47
C LYS A 22 2.60 -24.95 -0.09
N VAL A 23 2.98 -23.68 0.07
CA VAL A 23 2.88 -22.94 1.34
C VAL A 23 1.44 -22.50 1.58
N ASP A 24 1.02 -22.45 2.84
CA ASP A 24 -0.28 -21.89 3.20
C ASP A 24 -0.31 -20.37 2.89
N PRO A 25 -1.29 -19.88 2.11
CA PRO A 25 -1.37 -18.46 1.80
C PRO A 25 -1.40 -17.55 3.02
N ASN A 26 -2.06 -17.96 4.12
CA ASN A 26 -2.10 -17.17 5.35
C ASN A 26 -0.71 -17.02 6.00
N VAL A 27 0.14 -18.06 5.89
CA VAL A 27 1.53 -17.98 6.36
C VAL A 27 2.32 -16.99 5.50
N LEU A 28 2.09 -16.96 4.18
CA LEU A 28 2.74 -15.99 3.28
C LEU A 28 2.32 -14.55 3.62
N THR A 29 1.03 -14.31 3.91
CA THR A 29 0.55 -13.00 4.35
C THR A 29 1.23 -12.55 5.66
N LEU A 30 1.38 -13.47 6.63
CA LEU A 30 2.11 -13.17 7.87
C LEU A 30 3.61 -12.89 7.63
N ILE A 31 4.26 -13.63 6.74
CA ILE A 31 5.65 -13.36 6.34
C ILE A 31 5.75 -12.00 5.63
N GLY A 32 4.75 -11.66 4.80
CA GLY A 32 4.65 -10.38 4.11
C GLY A 32 4.57 -9.16 5.05
N SER A 33 4.21 -9.35 6.33
CA SER A 33 4.23 -8.28 7.34
C SER A 33 5.62 -7.95 7.88
N ILE A 34 6.64 -8.78 7.62
CA ILE A 34 8.02 -8.58 8.13
C ILE A 34 8.72 -7.41 7.40
N PRO A 35 8.71 -7.30 6.06
CA PRO A 35 9.37 -6.20 5.36
C PRO A 35 8.94 -4.79 5.80
N PRO A 36 7.65 -4.49 6.04
CA PRO A 36 7.24 -3.19 6.58
C PRO A 36 7.87 -2.87 7.94
N ILE A 37 8.03 -3.87 8.82
CA ILE A 37 8.69 -3.70 10.12
C ILE A 37 10.18 -3.39 9.93
N ILE A 38 10.86 -4.12 9.06
CA ILE A 38 12.28 -3.90 8.74
C ILE A 38 12.47 -2.51 8.15
N PHE A 39 11.61 -2.12 7.22
CA PHE A 39 11.62 -0.78 6.62
C PHE A 39 11.44 0.30 7.68
N PHE A 40 10.44 0.16 8.56
CA PHE A 40 10.18 1.09 9.66
C PHE A 40 11.43 1.28 10.53
N VAL A 41 12.05 0.19 10.96
CA VAL A 41 13.27 0.24 11.78
C VAL A 41 14.38 0.98 11.05
N PHE A 42 14.65 0.66 9.78
CA PHE A 42 15.70 1.33 9.01
C PHE A 42 15.48 2.84 8.88
N VAL A 43 14.26 3.28 8.63
CA VAL A 43 13.94 4.71 8.54
C VAL A 43 14.12 5.40 9.90
N VAL A 44 13.62 4.79 10.98
CA VAL A 44 13.70 5.38 12.34
C VAL A 44 15.14 5.52 12.84
N ILE A 45 16.00 4.56 12.53
CA ILE A 45 17.45 4.66 12.90
C ILE A 45 18.26 5.50 11.91
N GLY A 46 17.63 6.11 10.89
CA GLY A 46 18.30 6.95 9.88
C GLY A 46 19.08 6.18 8.80
N ASN A 47 18.96 4.86 8.73
CA ASN A 47 19.60 4.06 7.67
C ASN A 47 18.73 4.04 6.39
N LEU A 48 18.70 5.16 5.67
CA LEU A 48 17.86 5.29 4.47
C LEU A 48 18.30 4.40 3.30
N THR A 49 19.58 4.04 3.23
CA THR A 49 20.07 3.07 2.25
C THR A 49 19.48 1.69 2.52
N GLY A 50 19.49 1.25 3.79
CA GLY A 50 18.82 0.02 4.22
C GLY A 50 17.32 0.05 3.93
N ALA A 51 16.66 1.18 4.16
CA ALA A 51 15.25 1.38 3.85
C ALA A 51 14.97 1.25 2.33
N LEU A 52 15.82 1.83 1.48
CA LEU A 52 15.70 1.68 0.01
C LEU A 52 15.82 0.23 -0.44
N ILE A 53 16.74 -0.54 0.16
CA ILE A 53 16.92 -1.96 -0.15
C ILE A 53 15.73 -2.79 0.36
N ALA A 54 15.15 -2.44 1.52
CA ALA A 54 14.01 -3.13 2.09
C ALA A 54 12.70 -2.83 1.34
N PHE A 55 12.57 -1.65 0.71
CA PHE A 55 11.33 -1.20 0.08
C PHE A 55 10.77 -2.15 -0.98
N PRO A 56 11.55 -2.68 -1.94
CA PRO A 56 11.02 -3.62 -2.94
C PRO A 56 10.38 -4.88 -2.34
N PHE A 57 10.80 -5.29 -1.15
CA PHE A 57 10.22 -6.44 -0.46
C PHE A 57 8.82 -6.18 0.08
N LEU A 58 8.39 -4.91 0.21
CA LEU A 58 6.99 -4.55 0.52
C LEU A 58 6.01 -5.00 -0.57
N ILE A 59 6.51 -5.26 -1.78
CA ILE A 59 5.71 -5.75 -2.91
C ILE A 59 5.48 -7.26 -2.80
N VAL A 60 6.23 -7.97 -1.97
CA VAL A 60 6.10 -9.44 -1.77
C VAL A 60 4.70 -9.82 -1.29
N ASP A 61 4.09 -8.97 -0.51
CA ASP A 61 2.70 -9.06 -0.05
C ASP A 61 1.67 -9.17 -1.20
N LEU A 62 1.94 -8.61 -2.38
CA LEU A 62 1.07 -8.78 -3.55
C LEU A 62 1.04 -10.21 -4.10
N PHE A 63 1.99 -11.06 -3.69
CA PHE A 63 2.09 -12.43 -4.21
C PHE A 63 1.23 -13.43 -3.44
N ASP A 64 0.89 -13.19 -2.17
CA ASP A 64 0.10 -14.13 -1.36
C ASP A 64 -1.31 -14.32 -1.91
N GLY A 65 -2.02 -13.24 -2.22
CA GLY A 65 -3.33 -13.30 -2.88
C GLY A 65 -3.27 -13.93 -4.29
N MET A 66 -2.17 -13.74 -5.03
CA MET A 66 -1.94 -14.41 -6.31
C MET A 66 -1.75 -15.89 -6.10
N ILE A 67 -0.94 -16.30 -5.13
CA ILE A 67 -0.67 -17.70 -4.79
C ILE A 67 -1.96 -18.39 -4.33
N ALA A 68 -2.76 -17.73 -3.48
CA ALA A 68 -4.06 -18.26 -3.04
C ALA A 68 -5.00 -18.55 -4.22
N ARG A 69 -5.09 -17.63 -5.19
CA ARG A 69 -5.89 -17.84 -6.42
C ARG A 69 -5.37 -18.95 -7.29
N LEU A 70 -4.04 -19.00 -7.54
CA LEU A 70 -3.41 -20.03 -8.37
C LEU A 70 -3.48 -21.42 -7.73
N ALA A 71 -3.45 -21.51 -6.39
CA ALA A 71 -3.58 -22.74 -5.64
C ALA A 71 -5.03 -23.19 -5.42
N GLY A 72 -6.03 -22.37 -5.79
CA GLY A 72 -7.45 -22.64 -5.50
C GLY A 72 -7.78 -22.63 -4.00
N ARG A 73 -6.99 -21.91 -3.18
CA ARG A 73 -7.09 -21.86 -1.70
C ARG A 73 -7.57 -20.49 -1.19
N VAL A 74 -8.41 -19.82 -1.97
CA VAL A 74 -9.01 -18.56 -1.55
C VAL A 74 -10.01 -18.81 -0.41
N THR A 75 -9.83 -18.15 0.72
CA THR A 75 -10.72 -18.22 1.88
C THR A 75 -11.19 -16.84 2.32
N ALA A 76 -12.35 -16.76 2.96
CA ALA A 76 -12.85 -15.52 3.52
C ALA A 76 -11.92 -14.96 4.61
N PHE A 77 -11.36 -15.85 5.44
CA PHE A 77 -10.38 -15.48 6.47
C PHE A 77 -9.08 -14.94 5.84
N GLY A 78 -8.57 -15.58 4.78
CA GLY A 78 -7.39 -15.10 4.06
C GLY A 78 -7.57 -13.69 3.51
N GLY A 79 -8.72 -13.39 2.90
CA GLY A 79 -9.04 -12.04 2.43
C GLY A 79 -9.18 -11.00 3.55
N PHE A 80 -9.72 -11.39 4.70
CA PHE A 80 -9.76 -10.54 5.89
C PHE A 80 -8.34 -10.28 6.43
N LEU A 81 -7.52 -11.33 6.56
CA LEU A 81 -6.16 -11.24 7.08
C LEU A 81 -5.29 -10.34 6.19
N ASP A 82 -5.30 -10.57 4.87
CA ASP A 82 -4.61 -9.78 3.86
C ASP A 82 -4.98 -8.30 3.97
N SER A 83 -6.28 -7.98 3.95
CA SER A 83 -6.76 -6.61 4.10
C SER A 83 -6.33 -5.95 5.41
N THR A 84 -6.24 -6.70 6.49
CA THR A 84 -5.85 -6.18 7.81
C THR A 84 -4.34 -5.92 7.86
N ILE A 85 -3.53 -6.87 7.40
CA ILE A 85 -2.07 -6.74 7.32
C ILE A 85 -1.67 -5.59 6.41
N ASP A 86 -2.38 -5.41 5.30
CA ASP A 86 -2.21 -4.25 4.42
C ASP A 86 -2.32 -2.92 5.16
N ARG A 87 -3.30 -2.77 6.08
CA ARG A 87 -3.47 -1.53 6.85
C ARG A 87 -2.34 -1.31 7.84
N VAL A 88 -1.91 -2.38 8.51
CA VAL A 88 -0.76 -2.33 9.41
C VAL A 88 0.51 -1.95 8.63
N SER A 89 0.71 -2.55 7.47
CA SER A 89 1.86 -2.27 6.58
C SER A 89 1.86 -0.82 6.10
N ASP A 90 0.71 -0.30 5.64
CA ASP A 90 0.56 1.10 5.22
C ASP A 90 0.85 2.07 6.39
N PHE A 91 0.36 1.73 7.60
CA PHE A 91 0.64 2.52 8.80
C PHE A 91 2.13 2.55 9.13
N LEU A 92 2.78 1.38 9.20
CA LEU A 92 4.21 1.29 9.50
C LEU A 92 5.06 2.04 8.46
N LEU A 93 4.76 1.84 7.17
CA LEU A 93 5.47 2.49 6.07
C LEU A 93 5.41 4.02 6.17
N ILE A 94 4.21 4.58 6.33
CA ILE A 94 4.03 6.04 6.32
C ILE A 94 4.51 6.65 7.62
N SER A 95 4.20 6.03 8.77
CA SER A 95 4.58 6.54 10.09
C SER A 95 6.10 6.51 10.33
N ALA A 96 6.83 5.60 9.69
CA ALA A 96 8.29 5.53 9.75
C ALA A 96 8.97 6.89 9.50
N PHE A 97 8.49 7.65 8.53
CA PHE A 97 9.04 8.94 8.16
C PHE A 97 8.81 10.03 9.23
N GLY A 98 7.71 9.94 9.97
CA GLY A 98 7.45 10.81 11.11
C GLY A 98 8.32 10.46 12.30
N PHE A 99 8.38 9.18 12.68
CA PHE A 99 9.23 8.71 13.76
C PHE A 99 10.72 8.88 13.47
N GLY A 100 11.13 8.80 12.21
CA GLY A 100 12.49 9.11 11.76
C GLY A 100 12.81 10.61 11.65
N ASN A 101 11.84 11.50 11.99
CA ASN A 101 11.97 12.96 11.87
C ASN A 101 12.33 13.45 10.45
N ILE A 102 11.93 12.70 9.43
CA ILE A 102 12.18 13.05 8.02
C ILE A 102 11.03 13.89 7.45
N VAL A 103 9.80 13.56 7.83
CA VAL A 103 8.57 14.26 7.46
C VAL A 103 7.88 14.74 8.74
N ARG A 104 7.35 15.96 8.73
CA ARG A 104 6.60 16.51 9.87
C ARG A 104 5.44 15.61 10.24
N PHE A 105 5.27 15.38 11.54
CA PHE A 105 4.34 14.39 12.06
C PHE A 105 2.89 14.70 11.68
N GLU A 106 2.53 16.00 11.57
CA GLU A 106 1.20 16.43 11.14
C GLU A 106 0.88 15.99 9.71
N ILE A 107 1.86 16.07 8.80
CA ILE A 107 1.72 15.61 7.41
C ILE A 107 1.54 14.09 7.37
N VAL A 108 2.31 13.37 8.18
CA VAL A 108 2.20 11.91 8.32
C VAL A 108 0.82 11.52 8.80
N LEU A 109 0.29 12.15 9.86
CA LEU A 109 -1.04 11.87 10.40
C LEU A 109 -2.14 12.09 9.37
N LEU A 110 -2.10 13.23 8.66
CA LEU A 110 -3.07 13.54 7.61
C LEU A 110 -3.04 12.48 6.51
N PHE A 111 -1.85 12.07 6.07
CA PHE A 111 -1.71 11.08 5.00
C PHE A 111 -2.15 9.69 5.45
N VAL A 112 -1.77 9.24 6.65
CA VAL A 112 -2.25 7.98 7.24
C VAL A 112 -3.77 7.99 7.29
N PHE A 113 -4.39 9.04 7.83
CA PHE A 113 -5.84 9.16 7.93
C PHE A 113 -6.52 9.05 6.55
N ALA A 114 -6.01 9.77 5.54
CA ALA A 114 -6.55 9.70 4.19
C ALA A 114 -6.44 8.29 3.58
N THR A 115 -5.35 7.58 3.80
CA THR A 115 -5.19 6.20 3.31
C THR A 115 -6.18 5.25 3.96
N PHE A 116 -6.46 5.42 5.26
CA PHE A 116 -7.50 4.66 5.97
C PHE A 116 -8.89 4.97 5.42
N LEU A 117 -9.23 6.23 5.17
CA LEU A 117 -10.52 6.62 4.59
C LEU A 117 -10.74 5.99 3.22
N VAL A 118 -9.72 5.99 2.35
CA VAL A 118 -9.78 5.34 1.04
C VAL A 118 -10.08 3.85 1.19
N SER A 119 -9.39 3.17 2.08
CA SER A 119 -9.57 1.73 2.30
C SER A 119 -10.92 1.39 2.96
N TYR A 120 -11.30 2.16 3.99
CA TYR A 120 -12.56 2.00 4.69
C TYR A 120 -13.77 2.24 3.79
N SER A 121 -13.74 3.31 2.97
CA SER A 121 -14.83 3.61 2.04
C SER A 121 -15.07 2.51 1.02
N ARG A 122 -14.01 1.85 0.53
CA ARG A 122 -14.12 0.68 -0.33
C ARG A 122 -14.79 -0.47 0.39
N ALA A 123 -14.26 -0.89 1.54
CA ALA A 123 -14.77 -2.02 2.30
C ALA A 123 -16.24 -1.81 2.72
N ARG A 124 -16.60 -0.60 3.16
CA ARG A 124 -17.98 -0.28 3.54
C ARG A 124 -18.92 -0.20 2.35
N GLY A 125 -18.46 0.33 1.20
CA GLY A 125 -19.24 0.36 -0.03
C GLY A 125 -19.52 -1.04 -0.56
N GLU A 126 -18.52 -1.92 -0.62
CA GLU A 126 -18.67 -3.31 -1.04
C GLU A 126 -19.63 -4.08 -0.11
N LEU A 127 -19.54 -3.86 1.21
CA LEU A 127 -20.44 -4.48 2.19
C LEU A 127 -21.89 -3.97 2.10
N ALA A 128 -22.09 -2.69 1.82
CA ALA A 128 -23.42 -2.08 1.69
C ALA A 128 -24.13 -2.43 0.37
N SER A 129 -23.38 -2.91 -0.62
CA SER A 129 -23.92 -3.22 -1.95
C SER A 129 -24.60 -4.59 -1.97
N GLU A 130 -25.93 -4.62 -2.08
CA GLU A 130 -26.72 -5.85 -2.25
C GLU A 130 -26.34 -6.62 -3.53
N ASN A 131 -25.99 -5.91 -4.59
CA ASN A 131 -25.63 -6.46 -5.90
C ASN A 131 -24.12 -6.78 -6.05
N LYS A 132 -23.35 -6.78 -4.98
CA LYS A 132 -21.89 -7.02 -5.00
C LYS A 132 -21.15 -6.11 -6.00
N VAL A 133 -21.54 -4.84 -6.06
CA VAL A 133 -20.88 -3.85 -6.92
C VAL A 133 -19.45 -3.63 -6.42
N SER A 134 -18.47 -3.71 -7.31
CA SER A 134 -17.09 -3.39 -6.99
C SER A 134 -16.92 -1.90 -6.72
N PHE A 135 -16.21 -1.57 -5.64
CA PHE A 135 -15.79 -0.22 -5.28
C PHE A 135 -14.32 0.05 -5.66
N ASP A 136 -13.84 -0.63 -6.69
CA ASP A 136 -12.50 -0.49 -7.26
C ASP A 136 -12.42 0.78 -8.13
N VAL A 137 -12.78 1.92 -7.52
CA VAL A 137 -12.84 3.24 -8.14
C VAL A 137 -11.90 4.17 -7.42
N GLY A 138 -11.21 5.02 -8.18
CA GLY A 138 -10.29 6.02 -7.67
C GLY A 138 -8.98 6.01 -8.45
N ILE A 139 -8.26 7.14 -8.38
CA ILE A 139 -7.01 7.32 -9.13
C ILE A 139 -5.78 6.92 -8.31
N LEU A 140 -5.90 6.86 -6.97
CA LEU A 140 -4.79 6.53 -6.08
C LEU A 140 -5.12 5.28 -5.24
N GLU A 141 -4.70 4.13 -5.75
CA GLU A 141 -4.74 2.88 -5.01
C GLU A 141 -3.43 2.66 -4.20
N ARG A 142 -3.32 1.54 -3.50
CA ARG A 142 -2.14 1.19 -2.69
C ARG A 142 -0.85 1.16 -3.52
N THR A 143 -0.91 0.58 -4.71
CA THR A 143 0.27 0.44 -5.59
C THR A 143 0.83 1.79 -6.02
N GLU A 144 -0.04 2.72 -6.43
CA GLU A 144 0.36 4.06 -6.85
C GLU A 144 0.95 4.85 -5.68
N ARG A 145 0.41 4.68 -4.45
CA ARG A 145 0.98 5.27 -3.24
C ARG A 145 2.37 4.73 -2.96
N LEU A 146 2.57 3.42 -3.01
CA LEU A 146 3.88 2.79 -2.80
C LEU A 146 4.91 3.32 -3.80
N ILE A 147 4.55 3.39 -5.09
CA ILE A 147 5.42 3.93 -6.13
C ILE A 147 5.79 5.40 -5.83
N GLY A 148 4.82 6.22 -5.44
CA GLY A 148 5.04 7.63 -5.11
C GLY A 148 5.98 7.81 -3.90
N ILE A 149 5.77 7.03 -2.83
CA ILE A 149 6.63 7.05 -1.64
C ILE A 149 8.04 6.57 -1.99
N PHE A 150 8.18 5.50 -2.78
CA PHE A 150 9.48 4.99 -3.21
C PHE A 150 10.26 6.01 -4.02
N ALA A 151 9.61 6.60 -5.03
CA ALA A 151 10.22 7.64 -5.84
C ALA A 151 10.67 8.83 -4.99
N GLY A 152 9.83 9.24 -4.02
CA GLY A 152 10.17 10.28 -3.06
C GLY A 152 11.38 9.95 -2.20
N LEU A 153 11.46 8.73 -1.69
CA LEU A 153 12.57 8.26 -0.88
C LEU A 153 13.87 8.22 -1.70
N VAL A 154 13.83 7.73 -2.95
CA VAL A 154 14.98 7.74 -3.87
C VAL A 154 15.48 9.17 -4.09
N ILE A 155 14.58 10.11 -4.42
CA ILE A 155 14.97 11.51 -4.66
C ILE A 155 15.55 12.13 -3.39
N TYR A 156 14.93 11.88 -2.23
CA TYR A 156 15.38 12.40 -0.95
C TYR A 156 16.80 11.91 -0.59
N VAL A 157 17.11 10.64 -0.84
CA VAL A 157 18.44 10.08 -0.59
C VAL A 157 19.47 10.62 -1.60
N MET A 158 19.09 10.80 -2.86
CA MET A 158 19.99 11.35 -3.89
C MET A 158 20.23 12.85 -3.75
N VAL A 159 19.22 13.61 -3.31
CA VAL A 159 19.28 15.08 -3.20
C VAL A 159 18.67 15.54 -1.87
N PRO A 160 19.35 15.29 -0.73
CA PRO A 160 18.76 15.50 0.59
C PRO A 160 18.43 16.96 0.93
N ASN A 161 19.06 17.92 0.24
CA ASN A 161 18.85 19.35 0.44
C ASN A 161 17.78 19.96 -0.47
N LEU A 162 17.09 19.15 -1.29
CA LEU A 162 16.03 19.61 -2.18
C LEU A 162 14.80 20.04 -1.35
N ARG A 163 14.51 21.33 -1.39
CA ARG A 163 13.37 21.91 -0.68
C ARG A 163 12.55 22.82 -1.59
N PHE A 164 11.25 22.79 -1.41
CA PHE A 164 10.27 23.67 -2.07
C PHE A 164 9.41 24.32 -1.02
N TRP A 165 9.35 25.65 -0.99
CA TRP A 165 8.54 26.45 -0.03
C TRP A 165 8.71 26.01 1.43
N GLY A 166 9.93 25.67 1.84
CA GLY A 166 10.23 25.23 3.20
C GLY A 166 9.93 23.76 3.50
N PHE A 167 9.38 23.01 2.55
CA PHE A 167 9.17 21.56 2.64
C PHE A 167 10.32 20.81 2.00
N ASN A 168 10.76 19.70 2.59
CA ASN A 168 11.62 18.77 1.89
C ASN A 168 10.82 17.97 0.84
N ILE A 169 11.52 17.28 -0.06
CA ILE A 169 10.86 16.58 -1.19
C ILE A 169 9.87 15.51 -0.73
N LEU A 170 10.14 14.79 0.38
CA LEU A 170 9.25 13.78 0.92
C LEU A 170 7.99 14.41 1.53
N GLU A 171 8.12 15.52 2.24
CA GLU A 171 6.96 16.27 2.76
C GLU A 171 6.06 16.74 1.62
N PHE A 172 6.66 17.24 0.54
CA PHE A 172 5.91 17.67 -0.64
C PHE A 172 5.17 16.50 -1.30
N ILE A 173 5.84 15.35 -1.46
CA ILE A 173 5.23 14.14 -2.03
C ILE A 173 4.13 13.61 -1.12
N PHE A 174 4.32 13.61 0.20
CA PHE A 174 3.30 13.16 1.15
C PHE A 174 2.05 14.04 1.10
N LEU A 175 2.21 15.36 1.03
CA LEU A 175 1.08 16.28 0.84
C LEU A 175 0.38 16.04 -0.49
N PHE A 176 1.12 15.83 -1.58
CA PHE A 176 0.55 15.53 -2.88
C PHE A 176 -0.26 14.22 -2.86
N LEU A 177 0.30 13.16 -2.29
CA LEU A 177 -0.38 11.88 -2.14
C LEU A 177 -1.57 11.95 -1.17
N PHE A 178 -1.49 12.78 -0.13
CA PHE A 178 -2.62 13.07 0.75
C PHE A 178 -3.79 13.67 -0.03
N PHE A 179 -3.58 14.72 -0.81
CA PHE A 179 -4.64 15.35 -1.60
C PHE A 179 -5.23 14.39 -2.65
N LEU A 180 -4.40 13.57 -3.29
CA LEU A 180 -4.88 12.54 -4.21
C LEU A 180 -5.70 11.45 -3.49
N SER A 181 -5.32 11.08 -2.26
CA SER A 181 -6.09 10.14 -1.43
C SER A 181 -7.46 10.72 -1.06
N VAL A 182 -7.50 11.97 -0.63
CA VAL A 182 -8.75 12.67 -0.33
C VAL A 182 -9.64 12.76 -1.57
N TYR A 183 -9.07 13.07 -2.72
CA TYR A 183 -9.81 13.08 -3.99
C TYR A 183 -10.36 11.69 -4.32
N THR A 184 -9.56 10.63 -4.16
CA THR A 184 -10.01 9.23 -4.35
C THR A 184 -11.14 8.86 -3.40
N PHE A 185 -11.08 9.31 -2.14
CA PHE A 185 -12.18 9.12 -1.19
C PHE A 185 -13.48 9.76 -1.68
N PHE A 186 -13.44 11.00 -2.15
CA PHE A 186 -14.63 11.66 -2.71
C PHE A 186 -15.16 10.96 -3.96
N GLN A 187 -14.29 10.44 -4.84
CA GLN A 187 -14.72 9.63 -5.99
C GLN A 187 -15.52 8.40 -5.52
N ARG A 188 -15.08 7.72 -4.45
CA ARG A 188 -15.79 6.56 -3.86
C ARG A 188 -17.12 6.95 -3.23
N VAL A 189 -17.18 8.07 -2.52
CA VAL A 189 -18.44 8.59 -1.97
C VAL A 189 -19.46 8.89 -3.07
N LEU A 190 -19.02 9.57 -4.14
CA LEU A 190 -19.89 9.86 -5.29
C LEU A 190 -20.32 8.59 -6.03
N TRP A 191 -19.43 7.59 -6.11
CA TRP A 191 -19.77 6.29 -6.68
C TRP A 191 -20.81 5.56 -5.82
N ALA A 192 -20.62 5.54 -4.50
CA ALA A 192 -21.58 4.98 -3.56
C ALA A 192 -22.96 5.61 -3.72
N TYR A 193 -23.03 6.94 -3.73
CA TYR A 193 -24.30 7.66 -3.93
C TYR A 193 -25.05 7.29 -5.20
N LYS A 194 -24.34 6.90 -6.26
CA LYS A 194 -24.95 6.50 -7.54
C LYS A 194 -25.32 5.01 -7.60
N LYS A 195 -24.77 4.17 -6.76
CA LYS A 195 -24.86 2.70 -6.89
C LYS A 195 -25.56 2.00 -5.73
N LEU A 196 -25.66 2.63 -4.56
CA LEU A 196 -26.44 2.20 -3.40
C LEU A 196 -27.79 2.89 -3.36
#